data_209cd21c2685ab114f5fc3a851e2be5a
#
_entry.id   209cd21c2685ab114f5fc3a851e2be5a
#
_cell.length_a   1.000
_cell.length_b   1.000
_cell.length_c   1.000
_cell.angle_alpha   90.00
_cell.angle_beta   90.00
_cell.angle_gamma   90.00
#
_symmetry.space_group_name_H-M   'P 1'
#
loop_
_entity.id
_entity.type
_entity.pdbx_description
1 polymer ?
#
loop_
_entity_poly.entity_id
_entity_poly.type
_entity_poly.pdbx_seq_one_letter_code
_entity_poly.pdbx_strand_id
1 'polypeptide(L)'
;DRKLGKKKINFRLKDWGISRQRYWGCPIPIAYDEKNNIVKVPEKMLPISLPEKINLNTKGNPLDHQYEWTQIQIDNKKCKLETDTLDTFVDSSWYFLRFCSPKNKNYGFDIDDIKYWMPVDQYIGGVEHAILHLLYSRFFMQALNYKNENFNLTEPFQGLFTQGMVCHETYKDENNNWLSPDEIFSKDGKNFFTNENNIKVKVGPSESMSKSKRNTIDPEKMINNYGADAVRLFIMSDSPPEKDVQWSTEGMEGSYKFIQKLWLLHKKFLEKISYNEKGDNDEGITKYTNTLILKITNNLDSFRYNVIIANFYEMYNFFNKELANPISKKTLIENYVNILKLLSPFVPHFTSECLKEFSKFRENDNSWPKVNEEILENENVTIVIQINGKKRDILNVKKDTNEN
;
A
#
# COMPACT_ATOMS: atom_id res chain seq x y z
N ASP A 1 0.57 -23.85 -39.78
CA ASP A 1 -0.83 -23.66 -39.35
C ASP A 1 -1.72 -24.64 -40.13
N ARG A 2 -1.97 -25.83 -39.55
CA ARG A 2 -2.66 -26.94 -40.25
C ARG A 2 -4.18 -26.87 -40.20
N LYS A 3 -4.77 -25.79 -39.69
CA LYS A 3 -6.24 -25.56 -39.52
C LYS A 3 -6.99 -26.73 -38.84
N LEU A 4 -6.30 -27.50 -37.98
CA LEU A 4 -6.85 -28.71 -37.35
C LEU A 4 -7.71 -28.41 -36.10
N GLY A 5 -7.89 -27.16 -35.76
CA GLY A 5 -8.74 -26.72 -34.65
C GLY A 5 -9.05 -25.22 -34.69
N LYS A 6 -10.09 -24.86 -33.98
CA LYS A 6 -10.44 -23.43 -33.74
C LYS A 6 -10.24 -23.08 -32.29
N LYS A 7 -9.65 -21.90 -32.01
CA LYS A 7 -9.59 -21.37 -30.66
C LYS A 7 -11.03 -21.17 -30.17
N LYS A 8 -11.39 -21.79 -29.03
CA LYS A 8 -12.68 -21.63 -28.38
C LYS A 8 -12.43 -20.98 -27.01
N ILE A 9 -13.09 -19.86 -26.74
CA ILE A 9 -13.06 -19.19 -25.44
C ILE A 9 -14.33 -19.65 -24.70
N ASN A 10 -14.15 -20.30 -23.55
CA ASN A 10 -15.23 -20.66 -22.66
C ASN A 10 -15.19 -19.75 -21.46
N PHE A 11 -16.26 -18.96 -21.24
CA PHE A 11 -16.43 -18.17 -20.04
C PHE A 11 -16.89 -19.09 -18.90
N ARG A 12 -16.20 -19.03 -17.76
CA ARG A 12 -16.55 -19.80 -16.55
C ARG A 12 -17.16 -18.93 -15.45
N LEU A 13 -17.24 -17.61 -15.69
CA LEU A 13 -17.89 -16.68 -14.77
C LEU A 13 -19.38 -17.03 -14.73
N LYS A 14 -19.88 -17.29 -13.53
CA LYS A 14 -21.33 -17.46 -13.27
C LYS A 14 -21.93 -16.10 -12.94
N ASP A 15 -23.22 -15.95 -13.24
CA ASP A 15 -23.99 -14.79 -12.76
C ASP A 15 -23.94 -14.72 -11.24
N TRP A 16 -23.82 -13.52 -10.71
CA TRP A 16 -23.82 -13.27 -9.29
C TRP A 16 -24.79 -12.15 -8.95
N GLY A 17 -25.57 -12.38 -7.87
CA GLY A 17 -26.55 -11.41 -7.39
C GLY A 17 -25.86 -10.23 -6.70
N ILE A 18 -26.32 -9.02 -6.99
CA ILE A 18 -25.82 -7.79 -6.37
C ILE A 18 -26.71 -7.30 -5.24
N SER A 19 -27.90 -7.89 -5.05
CA SER A 19 -28.85 -7.54 -4.00
C SER A 19 -28.61 -8.33 -2.72
N ARG A 20 -28.92 -7.72 -1.57
CA ARG A 20 -28.78 -8.30 -0.23
C ARG A 20 -30.00 -8.02 0.62
N GLN A 21 -30.45 -9.03 1.35
CA GLN A 21 -31.55 -8.98 2.30
C GLN A 21 -31.05 -8.45 3.65
N ARG A 22 -30.67 -7.16 3.67
CA ARG A 22 -30.14 -6.50 4.87
C ARG A 22 -30.39 -4.99 4.82
N TYR A 23 -30.38 -4.37 6.00
CA TYR A 23 -30.60 -2.94 6.13
C TYR A 23 -29.46 -2.12 5.50
N TRP A 24 -28.20 -2.49 5.79
CA TRP A 24 -27.05 -1.69 5.39
C TRP A 24 -26.65 -1.94 3.93
N GLY A 25 -26.83 -0.92 3.12
CA GLY A 25 -26.51 -0.91 1.70
C GLY A 25 -27.30 0.19 0.98
N CYS A 26 -26.93 0.48 -0.28
CA CYS A 26 -27.67 1.42 -1.10
C CYS A 26 -29.04 0.83 -1.51
N PRO A 27 -30.16 1.51 -1.26
CA PRO A 27 -31.47 1.06 -1.73
C PRO A 27 -31.52 0.94 -3.25
N ILE A 28 -32.15 -0.10 -3.76
CA ILE A 28 -32.34 -0.32 -5.19
C ILE A 28 -33.54 0.51 -5.67
N PRO A 29 -33.40 1.39 -6.70
CA PRO A 29 -34.45 2.30 -7.12
C PRO A 29 -35.52 1.63 -7.99
N ILE A 30 -36.11 0.57 -7.46
CA ILE A 30 -37.16 -0.23 -8.07
C ILE A 30 -38.34 -0.33 -7.12
N ALA A 31 -39.54 -0.41 -7.65
CA ALA A 31 -40.78 -0.71 -6.94
C ALA A 31 -41.57 -1.74 -7.73
N TYR A 32 -42.59 -2.30 -7.09
CA TYR A 32 -43.53 -3.27 -7.66
C TYR A 32 -44.93 -2.73 -7.60
N ASP A 33 -45.66 -2.81 -8.72
CA ASP A 33 -47.10 -2.47 -8.76
C ASP A 33 -47.97 -3.59 -8.11
N GLU A 34 -49.27 -3.36 -8.05
CA GLU A 34 -50.23 -4.34 -7.47
C GLU A 34 -50.24 -5.69 -8.20
N LYS A 35 -49.69 -5.76 -9.42
CA LYS A 35 -49.54 -6.99 -10.22
C LYS A 35 -48.13 -7.57 -10.17
N ASN A 36 -47.27 -7.08 -9.27
CA ASN A 36 -45.85 -7.43 -9.17
C ASN A 36 -45.02 -7.12 -10.43
N ASN A 37 -45.47 -6.18 -11.25
CA ASN A 37 -44.61 -5.71 -12.34
C ASN A 37 -43.58 -4.73 -11.78
N ILE A 38 -42.34 -4.81 -12.34
CA ILE A 38 -41.23 -3.92 -11.97
C ILE A 38 -41.55 -2.50 -12.48
N VAL A 39 -41.48 -1.54 -11.57
CA VAL A 39 -41.65 -0.11 -11.85
C VAL A 39 -40.36 0.62 -11.45
N LYS A 40 -39.75 1.34 -12.37
CA LYS A 40 -38.60 2.18 -12.11
C LYS A 40 -39.03 3.38 -11.25
N VAL A 41 -38.30 3.65 -10.17
CA VAL A 41 -38.51 4.86 -9.35
C VAL A 41 -38.09 6.09 -10.18
N PRO A 42 -38.95 7.10 -10.35
CA PRO A 42 -38.62 8.31 -11.11
C PRO A 42 -37.46 9.10 -10.48
N GLU A 43 -36.64 9.74 -11.31
CA GLU A 43 -35.46 10.50 -10.85
C GLU A 43 -35.81 11.61 -9.84
N LYS A 44 -36.98 12.26 -9.99
CA LYS A 44 -37.48 13.28 -9.04
C LYS A 44 -37.73 12.75 -7.62
N MET A 45 -37.81 11.42 -7.45
CA MET A 45 -37.99 10.74 -6.16
C MET A 45 -36.68 10.20 -5.58
N LEU A 46 -35.56 10.40 -6.25
CA LEU A 46 -34.24 10.02 -5.76
C LEU A 46 -33.61 11.15 -4.92
N PRO A 47 -32.77 10.82 -3.95
CA PRO A 47 -32.34 9.47 -3.52
C PRO A 47 -33.43 8.79 -2.67
N ILE A 48 -33.49 7.44 -2.72
CA ILE A 48 -34.25 6.67 -1.75
C ILE A 48 -33.39 6.56 -0.47
N SER A 49 -33.83 7.22 0.60
CA SER A 49 -33.13 7.18 1.88
C SER A 49 -33.61 6.00 2.72
N LEU A 50 -32.69 5.35 3.42
CA LEU A 50 -33.03 4.30 4.39
C LEU A 50 -33.80 4.89 5.58
N PRO A 51 -34.75 4.15 6.19
CA PRO A 51 -35.46 4.61 7.36
C PRO A 51 -34.50 4.72 8.56
N GLU A 52 -34.55 5.85 9.28
CA GLU A 52 -33.65 6.08 10.44
C GLU A 52 -33.99 5.17 11.63
N LYS A 53 -35.29 4.88 11.82
CA LYS A 53 -35.77 4.07 12.93
C LYS A 53 -36.09 2.67 12.42
N ILE A 54 -35.28 1.70 12.77
CA ILE A 54 -35.44 0.32 12.34
C ILE A 54 -35.10 -0.65 13.48
N ASN A 55 -35.87 -1.73 13.57
CA ASN A 55 -35.54 -2.85 14.44
C ASN A 55 -34.69 -3.87 13.66
N LEU A 56 -33.39 -3.95 14.00
CA LEU A 56 -32.46 -4.89 13.37
C LEU A 56 -32.57 -6.33 13.89
N ASN A 57 -33.26 -6.53 15.01
CA ASN A 57 -33.46 -7.85 15.63
C ASN A 57 -34.70 -8.59 15.10
N THR A 58 -35.04 -8.36 13.83
CA THR A 58 -36.17 -9.04 13.16
C THR A 58 -35.69 -10.29 12.43
N LYS A 59 -36.60 -11.26 12.28
CA LYS A 59 -36.35 -12.42 11.44
C LYS A 59 -36.50 -12.03 9.97
N GLY A 60 -35.52 -12.34 9.15
CA GLY A 60 -35.50 -12.00 7.72
C GLY A 60 -34.93 -10.60 7.44
N ASN A 61 -35.32 -10.00 6.31
CA ASN A 61 -34.87 -8.67 5.94
C ASN A 61 -35.53 -7.59 6.82
N PRO A 62 -34.77 -6.78 7.57
CA PRO A 62 -35.33 -5.74 8.44
C PRO A 62 -36.21 -4.71 7.70
N LEU A 63 -35.89 -4.42 6.42
CA LEU A 63 -36.65 -3.46 5.60
C LEU A 63 -38.04 -3.98 5.22
N ASP A 64 -38.25 -5.29 5.15
CA ASP A 64 -39.59 -5.87 4.88
C ASP A 64 -40.63 -5.49 5.93
N HIS A 65 -40.17 -5.21 7.15
CA HIS A 65 -41.03 -4.85 8.29
C HIS A 65 -41.29 -3.34 8.39
N GLN A 66 -40.81 -2.53 7.46
CA GLN A 66 -41.00 -1.07 7.42
C GLN A 66 -42.13 -0.70 6.49
N TYR A 67 -43.37 -0.98 6.92
CA TYR A 67 -44.54 -0.80 6.06
C TYR A 67 -44.68 0.62 5.49
N GLU A 68 -44.54 1.65 6.33
CA GLU A 68 -44.66 3.05 5.90
C GLU A 68 -43.59 3.45 4.87
N TRP A 69 -42.36 2.97 5.04
CA TRP A 69 -41.26 3.24 4.12
C TRP A 69 -41.44 2.52 2.79
N THR A 70 -41.98 1.31 2.80
CA THR A 70 -42.14 0.49 1.58
C THR A 70 -43.24 0.97 0.66
N GLN A 71 -44.27 1.67 1.18
CA GLN A 71 -45.40 2.09 0.37
C GLN A 71 -45.15 3.45 -0.28
N ILE A 72 -45.17 3.50 -1.60
CA ILE A 72 -44.99 4.73 -2.37
C ILE A 72 -46.06 4.86 -3.46
N GLN A 73 -46.23 6.09 -3.94
CA GLN A 73 -47.05 6.36 -5.11
C GLN A 73 -46.18 6.78 -6.31
N ILE A 74 -46.32 6.05 -7.42
CA ILE A 74 -45.63 6.38 -8.69
C ILE A 74 -46.73 6.54 -9.75
N ASP A 75 -46.79 7.73 -10.39
CA ASP A 75 -47.77 8.06 -11.42
C ASP A 75 -49.25 7.68 -11.02
N ASN A 76 -49.65 8.07 -9.81
CA ASN A 76 -50.93 7.78 -9.21
C ASN A 76 -51.27 6.29 -8.96
N LYS A 77 -50.30 5.40 -9.09
CA LYS A 77 -50.41 3.97 -8.75
C LYS A 77 -49.72 3.69 -7.43
N LYS A 78 -50.38 2.82 -6.63
CA LYS A 78 -49.76 2.29 -5.40
C LYS A 78 -48.66 1.30 -5.79
N CYS A 79 -47.48 1.48 -5.25
CA CYS A 79 -46.34 0.58 -5.45
C CYS A 79 -45.68 0.24 -4.12
N LYS A 80 -45.01 -0.90 -4.09
CA LYS A 80 -44.14 -1.31 -2.98
C LYS A 80 -42.69 -1.19 -3.39
N LEU A 81 -41.88 -0.46 -2.61
CA LEU A 81 -40.42 -0.36 -2.83
C LEU A 81 -39.77 -1.72 -2.70
N GLU A 82 -38.69 -1.91 -3.46
CA GLU A 82 -37.72 -2.98 -3.24
C GLU A 82 -37.13 -2.85 -1.82
N THR A 83 -37.06 -3.95 -1.11
CA THR A 83 -36.51 -4.01 0.26
C THR A 83 -35.10 -4.56 0.32
N ASP A 84 -34.63 -5.17 -0.76
CA ASP A 84 -33.23 -5.53 -0.89
C ASP A 84 -32.37 -4.26 -1.06
N THR A 85 -31.16 -4.29 -0.52
CA THR A 85 -30.15 -3.26 -0.78
C THR A 85 -29.04 -3.82 -1.65
N LEU A 86 -28.30 -2.95 -2.33
CA LEU A 86 -27.12 -3.35 -3.07
C LEU A 86 -26.03 -3.86 -2.11
N ASP A 87 -25.24 -4.81 -2.59
CA ASP A 87 -24.01 -5.22 -1.90
C ASP A 87 -23.13 -3.99 -1.64
N THR A 88 -22.52 -3.92 -0.46
CA THR A 88 -21.67 -2.78 -0.07
C THR A 88 -20.44 -2.60 -0.95
N PHE A 89 -20.02 -3.63 -1.67
CA PHE A 89 -18.99 -3.49 -2.71
C PHE A 89 -19.44 -2.63 -3.89
N VAL A 90 -20.73 -2.46 -4.12
CA VAL A 90 -21.24 -1.51 -5.12
C VAL A 90 -20.88 -0.08 -4.74
N ASP A 91 -21.01 0.29 -3.46
CA ASP A 91 -20.64 1.63 -2.96
C ASP A 91 -19.14 1.90 -3.16
N SER A 92 -18.30 0.92 -2.84
CA SER A 92 -16.84 1.05 -3.01
C SER A 92 -16.38 0.90 -4.47
N SER A 93 -17.24 0.43 -5.37
CA SER A 93 -16.87 0.15 -6.77
C SER A 93 -16.63 1.39 -7.63
N TRP A 94 -16.99 2.57 -7.16
CA TRP A 94 -16.92 3.83 -7.90
C TRP A 94 -16.37 5.01 -7.08
N TYR A 95 -15.90 4.81 -5.84
CA TYR A 95 -15.43 5.90 -4.96
C TYR A 95 -14.31 6.72 -5.59
N PHE A 96 -13.45 6.12 -6.41
CA PHE A 96 -12.37 6.80 -7.12
C PHE A 96 -12.90 7.80 -8.15
N LEU A 97 -14.07 7.57 -8.77
CA LEU A 97 -14.75 8.57 -9.59
C LEU A 97 -15.20 9.75 -8.73
N ARG A 98 -15.77 9.47 -7.56
CA ARG A 98 -16.15 10.52 -6.61
C ARG A 98 -14.97 11.37 -6.17
N PHE A 99 -13.79 10.76 -6.02
CA PHE A 99 -12.56 11.47 -5.66
C PHE A 99 -12.11 12.47 -6.75
N CYS A 100 -12.44 12.23 -8.01
CA CYS A 100 -12.16 13.19 -9.07
C CYS A 100 -12.96 14.50 -8.91
N SER A 101 -14.18 14.43 -8.35
CA SER A 101 -15.08 15.59 -8.18
C SER A 101 -15.61 15.71 -6.74
N PRO A 102 -14.72 15.83 -5.70
CA PRO A 102 -15.13 15.68 -4.29
C PRO A 102 -16.07 16.80 -3.81
N LYS A 103 -16.10 17.93 -4.49
CA LYS A 103 -16.91 19.11 -4.11
C LYS A 103 -18.23 19.19 -4.87
N ASN A 104 -18.48 18.33 -5.86
CA ASN A 104 -19.72 18.32 -6.60
C ASN A 104 -20.89 17.92 -5.69
N LYS A 105 -21.93 18.75 -5.61
CA LYS A 105 -23.11 18.52 -4.74
C LYS A 105 -24.31 17.96 -5.52
N ASN A 106 -24.30 18.05 -6.84
CA ASN A 106 -25.44 17.68 -7.69
C ASN A 106 -25.31 16.26 -8.24
N TYR A 107 -24.07 15.83 -8.53
CA TYR A 107 -23.78 14.54 -9.16
C TYR A 107 -22.70 13.81 -8.40
N GLY A 108 -22.60 12.50 -8.59
CA GLY A 108 -21.55 11.67 -8.03
C GLY A 108 -20.15 12.07 -8.50
N PHE A 109 -20.04 12.50 -9.75
CA PHE A 109 -18.79 12.99 -10.37
C PHE A 109 -19.13 13.84 -11.61
N ASP A 110 -18.17 14.63 -12.07
CA ASP A 110 -18.22 15.39 -13.30
C ASP A 110 -17.48 14.65 -14.43
N ILE A 111 -18.03 14.64 -15.63
CA ILE A 111 -17.45 13.91 -16.76
C ILE A 111 -16.10 14.50 -17.21
N ASP A 112 -15.94 15.82 -17.14
CA ASP A 112 -14.68 16.46 -17.54
C ASP A 112 -13.58 16.21 -16.52
N ASP A 113 -13.92 16.16 -15.22
CA ASP A 113 -12.98 15.72 -14.18
C ASP A 113 -12.56 14.26 -14.42
N ILE A 114 -13.50 13.38 -14.77
CA ILE A 114 -13.20 11.97 -15.09
C ILE A 114 -12.25 11.86 -16.28
N LYS A 115 -12.50 12.59 -17.36
CA LYS A 115 -11.62 12.58 -18.54
C LYS A 115 -10.21 13.03 -18.23
N TYR A 116 -10.04 13.93 -17.25
CA TYR A 116 -8.73 14.43 -16.84
C TYR A 116 -7.97 13.47 -15.91
N TRP A 117 -8.66 12.91 -14.90
CA TRP A 117 -8.03 12.16 -13.83
C TRP A 117 -7.96 10.64 -14.05
N MET A 118 -8.84 10.10 -14.91
CA MET A 118 -8.96 8.65 -15.10
C MET A 118 -8.33 8.17 -16.41
N PRO A 119 -7.89 6.91 -16.48
CA PRO A 119 -7.92 5.88 -15.43
C PRO A 119 -6.94 6.16 -14.29
N VAL A 120 -7.13 5.54 -13.12
CA VAL A 120 -6.18 5.63 -12.00
C VAL A 120 -4.83 5.06 -12.44
N ASP A 121 -3.76 5.84 -12.31
CA ASP A 121 -2.41 5.48 -12.79
C ASP A 121 -1.88 4.21 -12.11
N GLN A 122 -1.98 4.15 -10.78
CA GLN A 122 -1.52 3.01 -9.98
C GLN A 122 -2.51 2.70 -8.86
N TYR A 123 -3.05 1.50 -8.84
CA TYR A 123 -3.98 1.02 -7.82
C TYR A 123 -3.35 -0.11 -7.01
N ILE A 124 -3.26 0.07 -5.69
CA ILE A 124 -2.58 -0.84 -4.78
C ILE A 124 -3.57 -1.39 -3.77
N GLY A 125 -3.62 -2.70 -3.60
CA GLY A 125 -4.51 -3.34 -2.64
C GLY A 125 -4.14 -4.80 -2.39
N GLY A 126 -4.79 -5.43 -1.41
CA GLY A 126 -4.58 -6.84 -1.11
C GLY A 126 -5.14 -7.77 -2.20
N VAL A 127 -4.51 -8.93 -2.36
CA VAL A 127 -4.90 -9.93 -3.35
C VAL A 127 -6.32 -10.46 -3.14
N GLU A 128 -6.84 -10.42 -1.92
CA GLU A 128 -8.20 -10.84 -1.56
C GLU A 128 -9.29 -10.05 -2.29
N HIS A 129 -8.97 -8.82 -2.73
CA HIS A 129 -9.92 -7.97 -3.47
C HIS A 129 -10.06 -8.34 -4.95
N ALA A 130 -9.25 -9.25 -5.47
CA ALA A 130 -9.27 -9.63 -6.89
C ALA A 130 -10.66 -10.15 -7.35
N ILE A 131 -11.34 -10.93 -6.52
CA ILE A 131 -12.68 -11.49 -6.78
C ILE A 131 -13.82 -10.74 -6.06
N LEU A 132 -13.51 -9.66 -5.37
CA LEU A 132 -14.44 -8.81 -4.63
C LEU A 132 -14.45 -7.40 -5.23
N HIS A 133 -13.86 -6.44 -4.54
CA HIS A 133 -13.84 -5.04 -4.94
C HIS A 133 -13.38 -4.79 -6.38
N LEU A 134 -12.32 -5.45 -6.84
CA LEU A 134 -11.81 -5.23 -8.21
C LEU A 134 -12.77 -5.71 -9.28
N LEU A 135 -13.46 -6.84 -9.04
CA LEU A 135 -14.48 -7.34 -9.96
C LEU A 135 -15.66 -6.38 -10.05
N TYR A 136 -16.15 -5.89 -8.89
CA TYR A 136 -17.24 -4.90 -8.85
C TYR A 136 -16.85 -3.59 -9.51
N SER A 137 -15.62 -3.10 -9.28
CA SER A 137 -15.13 -1.85 -9.90
C SER A 137 -15.12 -1.93 -11.42
N ARG A 138 -14.62 -3.02 -11.98
CA ARG A 138 -14.61 -3.26 -13.43
C ARG A 138 -16.02 -3.38 -14.00
N PHE A 139 -16.87 -4.14 -13.30
CA PHE A 139 -18.28 -4.25 -13.71
C PHE A 139 -18.99 -2.89 -13.69
N PHE A 140 -18.77 -2.09 -12.65
CA PHE A 140 -19.42 -0.79 -12.53
C PHE A 140 -18.99 0.18 -13.62
N MET A 141 -17.69 0.19 -14.01
CA MET A 141 -17.23 0.98 -15.15
C MET A 141 -17.91 0.56 -16.44
N GLN A 142 -18.03 -0.74 -16.71
CA GLN A 142 -18.72 -1.24 -17.89
C GLN A 142 -20.22 -0.92 -17.88
N ALA A 143 -20.85 -0.98 -16.70
CA ALA A 143 -22.26 -0.60 -16.53
C ALA A 143 -22.49 0.89 -16.79
N LEU A 144 -21.63 1.77 -16.30
CA LEU A 144 -21.69 3.22 -16.56
C LEU A 144 -21.44 3.55 -18.03
N ASN A 145 -20.55 2.80 -18.69
CA ASN A 145 -20.25 2.97 -20.11
C ASN A 145 -21.36 2.39 -21.03
N TYR A 146 -22.22 1.53 -20.51
CA TYR A 146 -23.26 0.88 -21.32
C TYR A 146 -24.26 1.90 -21.88
N LYS A 147 -24.30 2.03 -23.21
CA LYS A 147 -25.13 3.00 -23.93
C LYS A 147 -24.92 4.47 -23.50
N ASN A 148 -23.74 4.81 -22.99
CA ASN A 148 -23.42 6.16 -22.56
C ASN A 148 -22.19 6.67 -23.34
N GLU A 149 -22.43 7.39 -24.44
CA GLU A 149 -21.37 7.89 -25.32
C GLU A 149 -20.45 8.93 -24.64
N ASN A 150 -20.93 9.58 -23.57
CA ASN A 150 -20.16 10.58 -22.84
C ASN A 150 -19.17 9.97 -21.85
N PHE A 151 -19.39 8.72 -21.42
CA PHE A 151 -18.55 8.00 -20.49
C PHE A 151 -17.79 6.89 -21.22
N ASN A 152 -16.55 7.18 -21.63
CA ASN A 152 -15.72 6.26 -22.40
C ASN A 152 -14.56 5.70 -21.53
N LEU A 153 -14.91 5.07 -20.42
CA LEU A 153 -13.97 4.44 -19.52
C LEU A 153 -14.44 3.01 -19.21
N THR A 154 -13.76 2.00 -19.75
CA THR A 154 -14.11 0.59 -19.56
C THR A 154 -13.32 -0.10 -18.44
N GLU A 155 -12.08 0.35 -18.21
CA GLU A 155 -11.20 -0.18 -17.16
C GLU A 155 -10.80 0.96 -16.20
N PRO A 156 -11.01 0.80 -14.89
CA PRO A 156 -10.79 1.88 -13.92
C PRO A 156 -9.32 2.13 -13.59
N PHE A 157 -8.44 1.14 -13.76
CA PHE A 157 -7.06 1.16 -13.31
C PHE A 157 -6.12 0.89 -14.49
N GLN A 158 -5.11 1.76 -14.66
CA GLN A 158 -4.05 1.58 -15.65
C GLN A 158 -3.01 0.58 -15.16
N GLY A 159 -2.56 0.74 -13.92
CA GLY A 159 -1.66 -0.17 -13.22
C GLY A 159 -2.32 -0.77 -11.99
N LEU A 160 -2.24 -2.08 -11.83
CA LEU A 160 -2.71 -2.80 -10.65
C LEU A 160 -1.54 -3.49 -9.97
N PHE A 161 -1.38 -3.24 -8.68
CA PHE A 161 -0.39 -3.89 -7.84
C PHE A 161 -1.10 -4.59 -6.67
N THR A 162 -0.96 -5.91 -6.59
CA THR A 162 -1.53 -6.72 -5.50
C THR A 162 -0.47 -7.01 -4.46
N GLN A 163 -0.69 -6.53 -3.24
CA GLN A 163 0.20 -6.75 -2.11
C GLN A 163 -0.13 -8.05 -1.38
N GLY A 164 0.91 -8.66 -0.78
CA GLY A 164 0.77 -9.81 0.09
C GLY A 164 0.11 -9.47 1.44
N MET A 165 -0.19 -10.49 2.20
CA MET A 165 -0.83 -10.38 3.52
C MET A 165 0.21 -10.28 4.64
N VAL A 166 -0.17 -9.65 5.74
CA VAL A 166 0.61 -9.77 6.99
C VAL A 166 0.16 -11.02 7.71
N CYS A 167 1.09 -11.95 7.90
CA CYS A 167 0.85 -13.25 8.53
C CYS A 167 1.45 -13.31 9.92
N HIS A 168 0.84 -14.07 10.78
CA HIS A 168 1.34 -14.35 12.13
C HIS A 168 1.04 -15.79 12.51
N GLU A 169 1.87 -16.37 13.39
CA GLU A 169 1.62 -17.67 13.98
C GLU A 169 0.24 -17.71 14.65
N THR A 170 -0.32 -18.89 14.71
CA THR A 170 -1.59 -19.15 15.39
C THR A 170 -1.36 -19.94 16.66
N TYR A 171 -2.14 -19.67 17.71
CA TYR A 171 -1.96 -20.25 19.01
C TYR A 171 -3.24 -20.88 19.53
N LYS A 172 -3.13 -22.06 20.15
CA LYS A 172 -4.26 -22.77 20.74
C LYS A 172 -3.91 -23.29 22.14
N ASP A 173 -4.92 -23.25 23.02
CA ASP A 173 -4.88 -23.91 24.30
C ASP A 173 -5.05 -25.46 24.18
N GLU A 174 -5.08 -26.16 25.30
CA GLU A 174 -5.29 -27.61 25.35
C GLU A 174 -6.65 -28.04 24.86
N ASN A 175 -7.66 -27.15 24.95
CA ASN A 175 -9.04 -27.37 24.51
C ASN A 175 -9.27 -26.98 23.04
N ASN A 176 -8.20 -26.63 22.29
CA ASN A 176 -8.20 -26.13 20.91
C ASN A 176 -8.90 -24.76 20.72
N ASN A 177 -9.06 -23.96 21.77
CA ASN A 177 -9.52 -22.58 21.64
C ASN A 177 -8.38 -21.71 21.15
N TRP A 178 -8.70 -20.73 20.28
CA TRP A 178 -7.71 -19.78 19.79
C TRP A 178 -7.28 -18.79 20.89
N LEU A 179 -5.99 -18.59 21.01
CA LEU A 179 -5.37 -17.61 21.91
C LEU A 179 -4.79 -16.44 21.09
N SER A 180 -4.85 -15.24 21.65
CA SER A 180 -4.17 -14.08 21.07
C SER A 180 -2.70 -14.02 21.51
N PRO A 181 -1.82 -13.34 20.74
CA PRO A 181 -0.44 -13.11 21.14
C PRO A 181 -0.28 -12.43 22.50
N ASP A 182 -1.25 -11.62 22.92
CA ASP A 182 -1.25 -10.93 24.22
C ASP A 182 -1.53 -11.87 25.42
N GLU A 183 -2.08 -13.05 25.19
CA GLU A 183 -2.44 -14.02 26.24
C GLU A 183 -1.34 -15.04 26.52
N ILE A 184 -0.24 -14.95 25.78
CA ILE A 184 0.86 -15.93 25.84
C ILE A 184 2.20 -15.25 26.03
N PHE A 185 3.16 -16.02 26.55
CA PHE A 185 4.56 -15.60 26.62
C PHE A 185 5.49 -16.77 26.27
N SER A 186 6.71 -16.43 25.88
CA SER A 186 7.78 -17.40 25.65
C SER A 186 9.06 -16.93 26.35
N LYS A 187 9.84 -17.87 26.92
CA LYS A 187 11.15 -17.58 27.48
C LYS A 187 12.29 -17.84 26.50
N ASP A 188 12.06 -18.68 25.51
CA ASP A 188 13.10 -19.17 24.59
C ASP A 188 12.74 -18.92 23.11
N GLY A 189 11.63 -18.24 22.86
CA GLY A 189 11.11 -17.98 21.50
C GLY A 189 10.56 -19.21 20.78
N LYS A 190 10.55 -20.40 21.43
CA LYS A 190 10.10 -21.67 20.82
C LYS A 190 8.94 -22.31 21.58
N ASN A 191 8.97 -22.21 22.89
CA ASN A 191 7.92 -22.75 23.73
C ASN A 191 7.08 -21.63 24.30
N PHE A 192 5.79 -21.69 24.02
CA PHE A 192 4.82 -20.67 24.44
C PHE A 192 3.93 -21.23 25.56
N PHE A 193 3.58 -20.37 26.50
CA PHE A 193 2.76 -20.67 27.67
C PHE A 193 1.72 -19.57 27.86
N THR A 194 0.57 -19.90 28.46
CA THR A 194 -0.44 -18.92 28.83
C THR A 194 0.03 -18.03 29.96
N ASN A 195 -0.27 -16.73 29.92
CA ASN A 195 0.13 -15.77 30.95
C ASN A 195 -0.46 -16.08 32.32
N GLU A 196 -1.70 -16.58 32.36
CA GLU A 196 -2.44 -16.78 33.62
C GLU A 196 -1.99 -18.04 34.37
N ASN A 197 -1.92 -19.19 33.69
CA ASN A 197 -1.78 -20.50 34.33
C ASN A 197 -0.50 -21.24 33.92
N ASN A 198 0.38 -20.62 33.12
CA ASN A 198 1.62 -21.22 32.63
C ASN A 198 1.40 -22.57 31.91
N ILE A 199 0.28 -22.73 31.22
CA ILE A 199 -0.07 -23.93 30.45
C ILE A 199 0.59 -23.85 29.09
N LYS A 200 1.15 -24.97 28.62
CA LYS A 200 1.82 -25.05 27.33
C LYS A 200 0.82 -24.80 26.16
N VAL A 201 1.19 -23.95 25.24
CA VAL A 201 0.39 -23.55 24.08
C VAL A 201 0.83 -24.34 22.84
N LYS A 202 -0.12 -24.77 22.00
CA LYS A 202 0.15 -25.32 20.69
C LYS A 202 0.38 -24.16 19.70
N VAL A 203 1.56 -24.11 19.10
CA VAL A 203 1.88 -23.20 18.01
C VAL A 203 1.47 -23.83 16.70
N GLY A 204 0.62 -23.14 15.95
CA GLY A 204 0.20 -23.52 14.60
C GLY A 204 0.96 -22.74 13.52
N PRO A 205 0.65 -22.97 12.25
CA PRO A 205 1.31 -22.29 11.14
C PRO A 205 1.06 -20.80 11.17
N SER A 206 1.99 -20.05 10.56
CA SER A 206 1.79 -18.64 10.24
C SER A 206 0.76 -18.51 9.13
N GLU A 207 -0.30 -17.76 9.40
CA GLU A 207 -1.41 -17.54 8.49
C GLU A 207 -1.80 -16.05 8.48
N SER A 208 -2.53 -15.62 7.46
CA SER A 208 -3.04 -14.25 7.41
C SER A 208 -3.79 -13.89 8.69
N MET A 209 -3.51 -12.70 9.22
CA MET A 209 -4.12 -12.22 10.46
C MET A 209 -5.65 -12.12 10.35
N SER A 210 -6.36 -12.69 11.30
CA SER A 210 -7.81 -12.63 11.37
C SER A 210 -8.34 -12.58 12.80
N LYS A 211 -9.44 -11.87 13.00
CA LYS A 211 -10.12 -11.81 14.31
C LYS A 211 -10.63 -13.17 14.76
N SER A 212 -11.04 -14.03 13.83
CA SER A 212 -11.57 -15.37 14.14
C SER A 212 -10.52 -16.32 14.69
N LYS A 213 -9.24 -16.18 14.25
CA LYS A 213 -8.11 -16.95 14.72
C LYS A 213 -7.35 -16.26 15.85
N ARG A 214 -7.72 -15.05 16.20
CA ARG A 214 -7.12 -14.21 17.24
C ARG A 214 -5.61 -13.99 17.08
N ASN A 215 -5.06 -14.19 15.89
CA ASN A 215 -3.64 -14.01 15.58
C ASN A 215 -3.30 -12.58 15.07
N THR A 216 -4.11 -11.60 15.45
CA THR A 216 -3.90 -10.20 15.06
C THR A 216 -2.97 -9.49 16.01
N ILE A 217 -2.11 -8.65 15.45
CA ILE A 217 -1.28 -7.68 16.18
C ILE A 217 -1.96 -6.31 16.11
N ASP A 218 -2.06 -5.65 17.25
CA ASP A 218 -2.64 -4.31 17.34
C ASP A 218 -1.65 -3.25 16.83
N PRO A 219 -1.92 -2.59 15.68
CA PRO A 219 -1.03 -1.55 15.15
C PRO A 219 -0.83 -0.39 16.11
N GLU A 220 -1.85 0.00 16.90
CA GLU A 220 -1.77 1.10 17.84
C GLU A 220 -0.75 0.82 18.95
N LYS A 221 -0.77 -0.39 19.51
CA LYS A 221 0.26 -0.82 20.48
C LYS A 221 1.67 -0.77 19.90
N MET A 222 1.83 -1.21 18.63
CA MET A 222 3.13 -1.19 17.97
C MET A 222 3.62 0.22 17.74
N ILE A 223 2.74 1.12 17.28
CA ILE A 223 3.08 2.53 17.07
C ILE A 223 3.45 3.20 18.40
N ASN A 224 2.71 2.93 19.47
CA ASN A 224 2.99 3.51 20.79
C ASN A 224 4.33 3.01 21.37
N ASN A 225 4.71 1.75 21.13
CA ASN A 225 5.93 1.16 21.66
C ASN A 225 7.19 1.48 20.83
N TYR A 226 7.06 1.51 19.51
CA TYR A 226 8.20 1.58 18.58
C TYR A 226 8.19 2.82 17.68
N GLY A 227 7.06 3.53 17.58
CA GLY A 227 6.87 4.63 16.65
C GLY A 227 6.44 4.18 15.25
N ALA A 228 5.70 5.05 14.57
CA ALA A 228 5.15 4.75 13.25
C ALA A 228 6.23 4.46 12.18
N ASP A 229 7.37 5.18 12.23
CA ASP A 229 8.46 4.98 11.28
C ASP A 229 9.10 3.60 11.40
N ALA A 230 9.23 3.06 12.62
CA ALA A 230 9.76 1.71 12.82
C ALA A 230 8.79 0.64 12.29
N VAL A 231 7.47 0.81 12.49
CA VAL A 231 6.45 -0.09 11.95
C VAL A 231 6.47 -0.07 10.42
N ARG A 232 6.52 1.12 9.81
CA ARG A 232 6.63 1.28 8.35
C ARG A 232 7.88 0.59 7.80
N LEU A 233 9.01 0.81 8.44
CA LEU A 233 10.29 0.24 8.02
C LEU A 233 10.25 -1.30 8.08
N PHE A 234 9.69 -1.87 9.15
CA PHE A 234 9.53 -3.31 9.30
C PHE A 234 8.69 -3.91 8.17
N ILE A 235 7.48 -3.38 7.94
CA ILE A 235 6.57 -3.90 6.92
C ILE A 235 7.19 -3.86 5.50
N MET A 236 8.01 -2.84 5.21
CA MET A 236 8.63 -2.68 3.90
C MET A 236 9.98 -3.40 3.76
N SER A 237 10.56 -3.94 4.84
CA SER A 237 11.92 -4.50 4.83
C SER A 237 11.99 -6.00 4.59
N ASP A 238 10.98 -6.75 5.05
CA ASP A 238 11.04 -8.21 5.14
C ASP A 238 11.05 -8.87 3.76
N SER A 239 10.10 -8.52 2.92
CA SER A 239 9.85 -9.19 1.63
C SER A 239 9.52 -8.18 0.54
N PRO A 240 9.63 -8.57 -0.76
CA PRO A 240 8.96 -7.82 -1.81
C PRO A 240 7.48 -7.66 -1.49
N PRO A 241 6.86 -6.50 -1.74
CA PRO A 241 5.51 -6.22 -1.26
C PRO A 241 4.40 -7.11 -1.86
N GLU A 242 4.68 -7.87 -2.93
CA GLU A 242 3.78 -8.88 -3.50
C GLU A 242 3.71 -10.17 -2.66
N LYS A 243 4.68 -10.37 -1.77
CA LYS A 243 4.75 -11.56 -0.91
C LYS A 243 4.20 -11.27 0.47
N ASP A 244 3.77 -12.34 1.12
CA ASP A 244 3.32 -12.27 2.52
C ASP A 244 4.48 -11.85 3.42
N VAL A 245 4.17 -10.94 4.34
CA VAL A 245 5.08 -10.49 5.41
C VAL A 245 4.83 -11.35 6.64
N GLN A 246 5.87 -11.99 7.14
CA GLN A 246 5.79 -12.73 8.40
C GLN A 246 6.05 -11.78 9.56
N TRP A 247 5.06 -11.63 10.43
CA TRP A 247 5.24 -10.82 11.63
C TRP A 247 6.32 -11.42 12.53
N SER A 248 7.26 -10.59 12.96
CA SER A 248 8.34 -10.97 13.89
C SER A 248 8.61 -9.83 14.85
N THR A 249 8.57 -10.13 16.13
CA THR A 249 8.92 -9.16 17.19
C THR A 249 10.39 -8.75 17.08
N GLU A 250 11.28 -9.68 16.78
CA GLU A 250 12.70 -9.41 16.58
C GLU A 250 12.95 -8.49 15.38
N GLY A 251 12.20 -8.71 14.28
CA GLY A 251 12.23 -7.84 13.10
C GLY A 251 11.76 -6.42 13.40
N MET A 252 10.70 -6.30 14.23
CA MET A 252 10.18 -5.01 14.68
C MET A 252 11.21 -4.26 15.54
N GLU A 253 11.82 -4.95 16.51
CA GLU A 253 12.90 -4.40 17.33
C GLU A 253 14.13 -4.01 16.51
N GLY A 254 14.47 -4.81 15.50
CA GLY A 254 15.57 -4.52 14.56
C GLY A 254 15.33 -3.21 13.82
N SER A 255 14.10 -3.00 13.33
CA SER A 255 13.68 -1.77 12.66
C SER A 255 13.73 -0.56 13.61
N TYR A 256 13.25 -0.70 14.83
CA TYR A 256 13.34 0.35 15.85
C TYR A 256 14.79 0.73 16.18
N LYS A 257 15.67 -0.26 16.39
CA LYS A 257 17.11 -0.05 16.62
C LYS A 257 17.76 0.67 15.43
N PHE A 258 17.29 0.40 14.21
CA PHE A 258 17.82 1.11 13.03
C PHE A 258 17.39 2.59 13.02
N ILE A 259 16.17 2.92 13.37
CA ILE A 259 15.75 4.33 13.54
C ILE A 259 16.63 5.05 14.58
N GLN A 260 16.91 4.39 15.70
CA GLN A 260 17.82 4.97 16.71
C GLN A 260 19.24 5.18 16.17
N LYS A 261 19.76 4.26 15.35
CA LYS A 261 21.06 4.42 14.67
C LYS A 261 21.05 5.58 13.69
N LEU A 262 19.96 5.76 12.91
CA LEU A 262 19.80 6.90 12.01
C LEU A 262 19.79 8.22 12.79
N TRP A 263 19.14 8.25 13.97
CA TRP A 263 19.14 9.44 14.83
C TRP A 263 20.55 9.77 15.36
N LEU A 264 21.31 8.78 15.77
CA LEU A 264 22.71 8.97 16.18
C LEU A 264 23.59 9.43 15.02
N LEU A 265 23.37 8.89 13.82
CA LEU A 265 24.06 9.33 12.60
C LEU A 265 23.73 10.80 12.30
N HIS A 266 22.46 11.20 12.40
CA HIS A 266 22.03 12.59 12.25
C HIS A 266 22.77 13.53 13.18
N LYS A 267 22.89 13.18 14.47
CA LYS A 267 23.67 13.97 15.44
C LYS A 267 25.14 14.13 15.03
N LYS A 268 25.77 13.05 14.51
CA LYS A 268 27.13 13.13 13.98
C LYS A 268 27.24 14.08 12.77
N PHE A 269 26.22 14.11 11.89
CA PHE A 269 26.17 15.08 10.80
C PHE A 269 26.11 16.51 11.32
N LEU A 270 25.25 16.81 12.30
CA LEU A 270 25.12 18.15 12.89
C LEU A 270 26.42 18.58 13.57
N GLU A 271 27.06 17.71 14.32
CA GLU A 271 28.37 17.95 14.91
C GLU A 271 29.41 18.27 13.84
N LYS A 272 29.51 17.44 12.81
CA LYS A 272 30.48 17.61 11.71
C LYS A 272 30.27 18.94 10.95
N ILE A 273 29.01 19.33 10.69
CA ILE A 273 28.67 20.61 10.04
C ILE A 273 29.11 21.81 10.87
N SER A 274 29.23 21.67 12.19
CA SER A 274 29.69 22.77 13.07
C SER A 274 31.16 23.11 12.83
N TYR A 275 31.95 22.19 12.30
CA TYR A 275 33.35 22.41 11.92
C TYR A 275 33.43 22.87 10.45
N ASN A 276 34.35 23.81 10.18
CA ASN A 276 34.58 24.31 8.82
C ASN A 276 35.85 23.69 8.26
N GLU A 277 35.75 22.41 7.88
CA GLU A 277 36.89 21.64 7.32
C GLU A 277 37.00 21.82 5.81
N LYS A 278 38.21 21.64 5.24
CA LYS A 278 38.41 21.41 3.81
C LYS A 278 38.20 19.91 3.57
N GLY A 279 37.46 19.57 2.55
CA GLY A 279 37.14 18.16 2.24
C GLY A 279 38.22 17.54 1.34
N ASP A 280 38.70 16.39 1.78
CA ASP A 280 39.61 15.56 0.98
C ASP A 280 38.88 14.50 0.17
N ASN A 281 37.60 14.20 0.51
CA ASN A 281 36.78 13.17 -0.14
C ASN A 281 35.37 13.68 -0.57
N ASP A 282 35.28 14.97 -0.90
CA ASP A 282 33.99 15.58 -1.30
C ASP A 282 33.41 14.94 -2.57
N GLU A 283 34.28 14.58 -3.54
CA GLU A 283 33.85 13.91 -4.76
C GLU A 283 33.34 12.50 -4.51
N GLY A 284 34.01 11.73 -3.66
CA GLY A 284 33.56 10.37 -3.30
C GLY A 284 32.19 10.34 -2.65
N ILE A 285 31.90 11.28 -1.75
CA ILE A 285 30.60 11.42 -1.10
C ILE A 285 29.54 11.82 -2.11
N THR A 286 29.82 12.78 -2.96
CA THR A 286 28.87 13.24 -3.99
C THR A 286 28.56 12.14 -5.00
N LYS A 287 29.56 11.38 -5.43
CA LYS A 287 29.39 10.22 -6.32
C LYS A 287 28.57 9.12 -5.66
N TYR A 288 28.84 8.79 -4.39
CA TYR A 288 28.05 7.80 -3.64
C TYR A 288 26.59 8.22 -3.53
N THR A 289 26.32 9.48 -3.17
CA THR A 289 24.94 9.99 -3.04
C THR A 289 24.20 9.96 -4.37
N ASN A 290 24.83 10.36 -5.48
CA ASN A 290 24.22 10.27 -6.82
C ASN A 290 23.91 8.81 -7.22
N THR A 291 24.83 7.88 -6.92
CA THR A 291 24.59 6.44 -7.12
C THR A 291 23.41 5.95 -6.30
N LEU A 292 23.28 6.41 -5.05
CA LEU A 292 22.17 6.05 -4.17
C LEU A 292 20.84 6.61 -4.68
N ILE A 293 20.82 7.87 -5.16
CA ILE A 293 19.63 8.48 -5.77
C ILE A 293 19.14 7.62 -6.94
N LEU A 294 20.05 7.26 -7.87
CA LEU A 294 19.73 6.43 -9.02
C LEU A 294 19.17 5.05 -8.61
N LYS A 295 19.85 4.36 -7.69
CA LYS A 295 19.42 3.05 -7.20
C LYS A 295 18.03 3.10 -6.56
N ILE A 296 17.78 4.07 -5.67
CA ILE A 296 16.52 4.19 -4.95
C ILE A 296 15.38 4.57 -5.91
N THR A 297 15.61 5.52 -6.82
CA THR A 297 14.59 5.92 -7.81
C THR A 297 14.15 4.72 -8.66
N ASN A 298 15.09 3.96 -9.23
CA ASN A 298 14.79 2.78 -10.05
C ASN A 298 14.06 1.67 -9.24
N ASN A 299 14.42 1.50 -7.97
CA ASN A 299 13.76 0.53 -7.11
C ASN A 299 12.35 0.98 -6.66
N LEU A 300 12.12 2.30 -6.52
CA LEU A 300 10.78 2.84 -6.26
C LEU A 300 9.83 2.57 -7.44
N ASP A 301 10.27 2.85 -8.66
CA ASP A 301 9.49 2.59 -9.88
C ASP A 301 9.11 1.12 -10.03
N SER A 302 9.90 0.23 -9.45
CA SER A 302 9.70 -1.23 -9.48
C SER A 302 9.09 -1.78 -8.18
N PHE A 303 8.67 -0.95 -7.24
CA PHE A 303 8.13 -1.32 -5.91
C PHE A 303 9.06 -2.23 -5.09
N ARG A 304 10.38 -2.17 -5.29
CA ARG A 304 11.36 -3.00 -4.57
C ARG A 304 11.76 -2.38 -3.23
N TYR A 305 10.81 -2.20 -2.35
CA TYR A 305 11.01 -1.49 -1.07
C TYR A 305 12.03 -2.17 -0.15
N ASN A 306 12.03 -3.48 -0.08
CA ASN A 306 13.01 -4.24 0.71
C ASN A 306 14.45 -4.00 0.24
N VAL A 307 14.68 -3.88 -1.07
CA VAL A 307 15.99 -3.53 -1.64
C VAL A 307 16.38 -2.09 -1.28
N ILE A 308 15.43 -1.16 -1.30
CA ILE A 308 15.68 0.23 -0.88
C ILE A 308 16.11 0.28 0.59
N ILE A 309 15.46 -0.48 1.45
CA ILE A 309 15.83 -0.52 2.88
C ILE A 309 17.23 -1.13 3.06
N ALA A 310 17.59 -2.15 2.28
CA ALA A 310 18.98 -2.65 2.27
C ALA A 310 19.96 -1.56 1.85
N ASN A 311 19.64 -0.75 0.83
CA ASN A 311 20.46 0.40 0.45
C ASN A 311 20.59 1.45 1.57
N PHE A 312 19.56 1.63 2.43
CA PHE A 312 19.67 2.51 3.59
C PHE A 312 20.63 1.97 4.65
N TYR A 313 20.69 0.65 4.86
CA TYR A 313 21.71 0.06 5.73
C TYR A 313 23.12 0.24 5.16
N GLU A 314 23.30 0.08 3.85
CA GLU A 314 24.58 0.36 3.17
C GLU A 314 24.96 1.84 3.32
N MET A 315 24.02 2.74 3.11
CA MET A 315 24.20 4.18 3.30
C MET A 315 24.61 4.53 4.72
N TYR A 316 23.93 3.95 5.72
CA TYR A 316 24.29 4.15 7.13
C TYR A 316 25.75 3.74 7.39
N ASN A 317 26.17 2.57 6.92
CA ASN A 317 27.53 2.08 7.10
C ASN A 317 28.55 2.97 6.40
N PHE A 318 28.27 3.40 5.17
CA PHE A 318 29.12 4.30 4.40
C PHE A 318 29.34 5.61 5.14
N PHE A 319 28.26 6.33 5.49
CA PHE A 319 28.40 7.62 6.15
C PHE A 319 28.95 7.52 7.57
N ASN A 320 28.64 6.46 8.31
CA ASN A 320 29.23 6.26 9.64
C ASN A 320 30.76 6.12 9.59
N LYS A 321 31.29 5.61 8.47
CA LYS A 321 32.74 5.54 8.22
C LYS A 321 33.29 6.88 7.70
N GLU A 322 32.65 7.46 6.69
CA GLU A 322 33.17 8.66 6.02
C GLU A 322 33.13 9.91 6.88
N LEU A 323 32.22 10.03 7.84
CA LEU A 323 32.17 11.15 8.78
C LEU A 323 33.42 11.26 9.68
N ALA A 324 34.25 10.23 9.75
CA ALA A 324 35.56 10.32 10.41
C ALA A 324 36.60 11.12 9.59
N ASN A 325 36.39 11.28 8.28
CA ASN A 325 37.31 11.98 7.37
C ASN A 325 36.95 13.46 7.27
N PRO A 326 37.89 14.35 6.86
CA PRO A 326 37.56 15.74 6.54
C PRO A 326 36.60 15.83 5.36
N ILE A 327 35.50 16.58 5.54
CA ILE A 327 34.48 16.80 4.52
C ILE A 327 34.11 18.26 4.54
N SER A 328 33.96 18.89 3.38
CA SER A 328 33.54 20.29 3.33
C SER A 328 32.08 20.42 3.81
N LYS A 329 31.82 21.48 4.56
CA LYS A 329 30.47 21.76 5.10
C LYS A 329 29.40 21.81 4.02
N LYS A 330 29.72 22.40 2.85
CA LYS A 330 28.81 22.51 1.72
C LYS A 330 28.42 21.14 1.19
N THR A 331 29.43 20.31 0.87
CA THR A 331 29.22 18.93 0.36
C THR A 331 28.40 18.11 1.35
N LEU A 332 28.71 18.22 2.64
CA LEU A 332 28.02 17.46 3.66
C LEU A 332 26.51 17.83 3.75
N ILE A 333 26.19 19.13 3.74
CA ILE A 333 24.81 19.61 3.80
C ILE A 333 24.03 19.17 2.55
N GLU A 334 24.56 19.43 1.35
CA GLU A 334 23.88 19.10 0.08
C GLU A 334 23.57 17.61 -0.02
N ASN A 335 24.55 16.78 0.27
CA ASN A 335 24.38 15.32 0.17
C ASN A 335 23.47 14.77 1.26
N TYR A 336 23.58 15.25 2.51
CA TYR A 336 22.73 14.77 3.58
C TYR A 336 21.27 15.17 3.42
N VAL A 337 20.98 16.36 2.92
CA VAL A 337 19.62 16.78 2.57
C VAL A 337 19.02 15.85 1.51
N ASN A 338 19.80 15.48 0.48
CA ASN A 338 19.33 14.51 -0.51
C ASN A 338 19.04 13.15 0.11
N ILE A 339 19.88 12.67 1.02
CA ILE A 339 19.65 11.42 1.76
C ILE A 339 18.35 11.49 2.60
N LEU A 340 18.11 12.59 3.30
CA LEU A 340 16.87 12.78 4.06
C LEU A 340 15.63 12.77 3.16
N LYS A 341 15.74 13.35 1.96
CA LYS A 341 14.67 13.29 0.95
C LYS A 341 14.41 11.85 0.48
N LEU A 342 15.47 11.06 0.23
CA LEU A 342 15.34 9.64 -0.15
C LEU A 342 14.70 8.78 0.96
N LEU A 343 15.03 9.06 2.21
CA LEU A 343 14.46 8.39 3.38
C LEU A 343 12.99 8.78 3.65
N SER A 344 12.55 9.96 3.21
CA SER A 344 11.26 10.55 3.56
C SER A 344 10.03 9.65 3.26
N PRO A 345 9.93 8.94 2.13
CA PRO A 345 8.81 8.04 1.91
C PRO A 345 8.72 6.86 2.89
N PHE A 346 9.83 6.49 3.51
CA PHE A 346 9.95 5.32 4.38
C PHE A 346 9.83 5.68 5.86
N VAL A 347 10.51 6.72 6.29
CA VAL A 347 10.58 7.19 7.68
C VAL A 347 10.26 8.69 7.80
N PRO A 348 9.00 9.07 7.48
CA PRO A 348 8.61 10.47 7.30
C PRO A 348 8.74 11.32 8.57
N HIS A 349 8.48 10.77 9.76
CA HIS A 349 8.57 11.53 11.00
C HIS A 349 10.02 11.86 11.35
N PHE A 350 10.91 10.87 11.24
CA PHE A 350 12.34 11.04 11.43
C PHE A 350 12.88 12.11 10.47
N THR A 351 12.60 11.99 9.18
CA THR A 351 13.14 12.90 8.17
C THR A 351 12.58 14.31 8.29
N SER A 352 11.29 14.45 8.62
CA SER A 352 10.67 15.76 8.86
C SER A 352 11.36 16.48 10.00
N GLU A 353 11.67 15.79 11.09
CA GLU A 353 12.37 16.37 12.23
C GLU A 353 13.80 16.78 11.85
N CYS A 354 14.55 15.87 11.21
CA CYS A 354 15.91 16.16 10.75
C CYS A 354 15.98 17.33 9.77
N LEU A 355 15.04 17.43 8.83
CA LEU A 355 15.03 18.48 7.81
C LEU A 355 14.79 19.88 8.39
N LYS A 356 14.13 20.01 9.55
CA LYS A 356 13.96 21.30 10.24
C LYS A 356 15.31 21.96 10.56
N GLU A 357 16.30 21.16 10.96
CA GLU A 357 17.65 21.67 11.29
C GLU A 357 18.34 22.28 10.07
N PHE A 358 17.97 21.84 8.87
CA PHE A 358 18.55 22.30 7.60
C PHE A 358 17.75 23.40 6.91
N SER A 359 16.63 23.84 7.47
CA SER A 359 15.75 24.88 6.90
C SER A 359 16.48 26.20 6.61
N LYS A 360 17.55 26.50 7.36
CA LYS A 360 18.38 27.69 7.18
C LYS A 360 19.35 27.60 5.99
N PHE A 361 19.57 26.42 5.45
CA PHE A 361 20.58 26.14 4.42
C PHE A 361 19.97 25.78 3.07
N ARG A 362 18.66 25.71 2.94
CA ARG A 362 17.98 25.36 1.70
C ARG A 362 16.76 26.25 1.46
N GLU A 363 16.43 26.47 0.19
CA GLU A 363 15.10 26.87 -0.20
C GLU A 363 14.10 25.75 0.13
N ASN A 364 12.81 26.07 0.36
CA ASN A 364 11.75 25.08 0.66
C ASN A 364 11.43 24.19 -0.55
N ASP A 365 12.47 23.56 -1.10
CA ASP A 365 12.34 22.60 -2.18
C ASP A 365 12.19 21.17 -1.62
N ASN A 366 10.97 20.64 -1.71
CA ASN A 366 10.63 19.27 -1.33
C ASN A 366 10.64 18.31 -2.54
N SER A 367 11.19 18.74 -3.69
CA SER A 367 11.29 17.88 -4.88
C SER A 367 12.18 16.66 -4.63
N TRP A 368 11.88 15.60 -5.36
CA TRP A 368 12.70 14.39 -5.36
C TRP A 368 14.12 14.72 -5.88
N PRO A 369 15.19 14.19 -5.26
CA PRO A 369 16.55 14.45 -5.69
C PRO A 369 16.78 13.98 -7.13
N LYS A 370 17.43 14.83 -7.93
CA LYS A 370 17.80 14.48 -9.31
C LYS A 370 19.20 13.92 -9.33
N VAL A 371 19.41 12.92 -10.19
CA VAL A 371 20.73 12.36 -10.47
C VAL A 371 21.52 13.35 -11.32
N ASN A 372 22.78 13.58 -10.99
CA ASN A 372 23.73 14.20 -11.89
C ASN A 372 24.51 13.08 -12.61
N GLU A 373 24.17 12.83 -13.88
CA GLU A 373 24.77 11.75 -14.68
C GLU A 373 26.25 11.96 -14.95
N GLU A 374 26.72 13.21 -15.09
CA GLU A 374 28.11 13.54 -15.31
C GLU A 374 29.01 13.01 -14.17
N ILE A 375 28.51 13.04 -12.92
CA ILE A 375 29.22 12.53 -11.74
C ILE A 375 29.31 10.99 -11.75
N LEU A 376 28.35 10.33 -12.40
CA LEU A 376 28.27 8.87 -12.47
C LEU A 376 29.05 8.26 -13.62
N GLU A 377 29.51 9.06 -14.59
CA GLU A 377 30.36 8.56 -15.67
C GLU A 377 31.64 7.98 -15.08
N ASN A 378 31.71 6.65 -15.11
CA ASN A 378 32.93 5.96 -14.75
C ASN A 378 33.90 6.00 -15.97
N GLU A 379 35.01 6.65 -15.81
CA GLU A 379 36.09 6.56 -16.79
C GLU A 379 36.63 5.11 -16.93
N ASN A 380 36.39 4.24 -15.92
CA ASN A 380 36.93 2.89 -15.88
C ASN A 380 35.81 1.83 -15.89
N VAL A 381 35.95 0.81 -16.69
CA VAL A 381 35.11 -0.39 -16.75
C VAL A 381 35.89 -1.59 -16.18
N THR A 382 35.24 -2.36 -15.32
CA THR A 382 35.81 -3.59 -14.78
C THR A 382 35.47 -4.76 -15.69
N ILE A 383 36.45 -5.34 -16.35
CA ILE A 383 36.31 -6.53 -17.19
C ILE A 383 36.71 -7.76 -16.37
N VAL A 384 35.76 -8.71 -16.23
CA VAL A 384 36.04 -10.00 -15.58
C VAL A 384 36.50 -11.01 -16.61
N ILE A 385 37.74 -11.45 -16.52
CA ILE A 385 38.32 -12.47 -17.39
C ILE A 385 37.91 -13.86 -16.87
N GLN A 386 37.26 -14.64 -17.74
CA GLN A 386 36.85 -16.01 -17.45
C GLN A 386 37.49 -16.99 -18.43
N ILE A 387 38.00 -18.11 -17.92
CA ILE A 387 38.47 -19.25 -18.72
C ILE A 387 37.61 -20.48 -18.28
N ASN A 388 36.91 -21.10 -19.23
CA ASN A 388 36.03 -22.23 -19.00
C ASN A 388 34.96 -21.93 -17.90
N GLY A 389 34.34 -20.73 -17.91
CA GLY A 389 33.33 -20.31 -16.96
C GLY A 389 33.83 -20.00 -15.54
N LYS A 390 35.12 -20.09 -15.29
CA LYS A 390 35.73 -19.73 -14.00
C LYS A 390 36.44 -18.39 -14.11
N LYS A 391 36.13 -17.48 -13.20
CA LYS A 391 36.82 -16.19 -13.04
C LYS A 391 38.33 -16.46 -12.83
N ARG A 392 39.17 -15.81 -13.63
CA ARG A 392 40.64 -15.89 -13.54
C ARG A 392 41.29 -14.59 -13.12
N ASP A 393 40.77 -13.48 -13.66
CA ASP A 393 41.31 -12.16 -13.35
C ASP A 393 40.29 -11.05 -13.50
N ILE A 394 40.66 -9.84 -13.09
CA ILE A 394 39.86 -8.62 -13.22
C ILE A 394 40.76 -7.55 -13.80
N LEU A 395 40.37 -6.97 -14.93
CA LEU A 395 41.01 -5.81 -15.53
C LEU A 395 40.11 -4.58 -15.31
N ASN A 396 40.72 -3.49 -14.81
CA ASN A 396 40.10 -2.18 -14.79
C ASN A 396 40.71 -1.35 -15.95
N VAL A 397 39.91 -1.09 -16.96
CA VAL A 397 40.31 -0.35 -18.15
C VAL A 397 39.46 0.89 -18.34
N LYS A 398 39.97 1.94 -18.99
CA LYS A 398 39.13 3.08 -19.36
C LYS A 398 38.05 2.64 -20.33
N LYS A 399 36.85 3.25 -20.23
CA LYS A 399 35.63 2.89 -20.98
C LYS A 399 35.83 2.81 -22.50
N ASP A 400 36.77 3.56 -23.06
CA ASP A 400 37.03 3.64 -24.48
C ASP A 400 38.44 3.04 -24.86
N THR A 401 38.98 2.13 -24.05
CA THR A 401 40.22 1.44 -24.34
C THR A 401 39.97 0.42 -25.46
N ASN A 402 40.67 0.60 -26.61
CA ASN A 402 40.61 -0.35 -27.71
C ASN A 402 41.28 -1.68 -27.33
N GLU A 403 40.80 -2.79 -27.93
CA GLU A 403 41.30 -4.17 -27.74
C GLU A 403 42.72 -4.42 -28.27
N ASN A 404 43.60 -3.46 -28.31
CA ASN A 404 44.98 -3.64 -28.78
C ASN A 404 45.94 -3.81 -27.63
#